data_ff737737168c3799c1dacc4fcd242304
#
_entry.id   ff737737168c3799c1dacc4fcd242304
#
_cell.length_a   1.000
_cell.length_b   1.000
_cell.length_c   1.000
_cell.angle_alpha   90.00
_cell.angle_beta   90.00
_cell.angle_gamma   90.00
#
_symmetry.space_group_name_H-M   'P 1'
#
loop_
_entity.id
_entity.type
_entity.pdbx_description
1 polymer ?
#
loop_
_entity_poly.entity_id
_entity_poly.type
_entity_poly.pdbx_seq_one_letter_code
_entity_poly.pdbx_strand_id
1 'polypeptide(L)'
;LFGDQGPRFEGLHKGIRLDEFFKNALREGLDYHTTHSRGYLPAGLIEEIRALSMPPIPWEVQLGRWFDEQFPPLEKHRTYVRPSRRQGSTPNIPRPSYMLQEKELKSRTFGVVIDTSGSMCSAQIGLALGAAASYAAAKDVPFVRIIFCDAEATDAGYMAPEDIAGRVEITGRGGTILQPGIDALEKAKDFPPSGPILVITDGYI
;
A
#
# COMPACT_ATOMS: atom_id res chain seq x y z
N LEU A 1 41.52 -2.56 -43.09
CA LEU A 1 41.38 -2.54 -41.62
C LEU A 1 40.39 -1.40 -41.23
N PHE A 2 39.09 -1.69 -41.38
CA PHE A 2 38.06 -0.79 -40.84
C PHE A 2 37.54 -1.45 -39.57
N GLY A 3 37.88 -0.89 -38.42
CA GLY A 3 37.31 -1.26 -37.14
C GLY A 3 35.86 -0.77 -37.05
N ASP A 4 34.94 -1.69 -37.06
CA ASP A 4 33.52 -1.45 -36.74
C ASP A 4 33.42 -1.10 -35.26
N GLN A 5 33.29 0.20 -34.96
CA GLN A 5 32.88 0.70 -33.67
C GLN A 5 31.40 1.08 -33.77
N GLY A 6 30.53 0.08 -33.75
CA GLY A 6 29.11 0.29 -33.51
C GLY A 6 28.90 0.96 -32.15
N PRO A 7 27.87 1.79 -32.00
CA PRO A 7 27.61 2.48 -30.72
C PRO A 7 27.43 1.46 -29.61
N ARG A 8 28.32 1.50 -28.61
CA ARG A 8 28.18 0.71 -27.38
C ARG A 8 26.95 1.24 -26.61
N PHE A 9 25.89 0.49 -26.64
CA PHE A 9 24.73 0.73 -25.77
C PHE A 9 25.08 0.35 -24.33
N GLU A 10 25.75 1.24 -23.63
CA GLU A 10 26.03 1.14 -22.19
C GLU A 10 24.80 1.53 -21.34
N GLY A 11 23.66 0.95 -21.57
CA GLY A 11 22.44 1.34 -20.87
C GLY A 11 21.39 0.25 -20.67
N LEU A 12 21.64 -0.95 -21.22
CA LEU A 12 20.61 -2.00 -21.28
C LEU A 12 20.46 -2.88 -20.02
N HIS A 13 21.06 -2.51 -18.89
CA HIS A 13 21.09 -3.41 -17.71
C HIS A 13 20.05 -3.12 -16.62
N LYS A 14 19.06 -2.26 -16.87
CA LYS A 14 17.91 -2.11 -15.94
C LYS A 14 16.61 -2.12 -16.76
N GLY A 15 15.84 -3.20 -16.65
CA GLY A 15 14.56 -3.37 -17.34
C GLY A 15 13.57 -2.20 -17.15
N ILE A 16 13.65 -1.49 -16.02
CA ILE A 16 12.91 -0.26 -15.73
C ILE A 16 13.19 0.85 -16.76
N ARG A 17 14.45 1.01 -17.19
CA ARG A 17 14.82 2.05 -18.18
C ARG A 17 14.32 1.76 -19.59
N LEU A 18 14.17 0.48 -19.94
CA LEU A 18 13.65 0.08 -21.25
C LEU A 18 12.14 0.39 -21.35
N ASP A 19 11.39 0.09 -20.29
CA ASP A 19 9.97 0.39 -20.23
C ASP A 19 9.70 1.90 -20.25
N GLU A 20 10.45 2.68 -19.51
CA GLU A 20 10.39 4.15 -19.56
C GLU A 20 10.76 4.71 -20.93
N PHE A 21 11.77 4.14 -21.59
CA PHE A 21 12.15 4.52 -22.95
C PHE A 21 11.00 4.26 -23.93
N PHE A 22 10.37 3.09 -23.89
CA PHE A 22 9.24 2.78 -24.75
C PHE A 22 8.03 3.68 -24.47
N LYS A 23 7.72 3.95 -23.21
CA LYS A 23 6.63 4.87 -22.82
C LYS A 23 6.87 6.29 -23.33
N ASN A 24 8.09 6.78 -23.22
CA ASN A 24 8.47 8.10 -23.73
C ASN A 24 8.42 8.14 -25.26
N ALA A 25 8.91 7.12 -25.94
CA ALA A 25 8.86 7.03 -27.40
C ALA A 25 7.41 6.99 -27.92
N LEU A 26 6.52 6.26 -27.25
CA LEU A 26 5.07 6.24 -27.58
C LEU A 26 4.43 7.61 -27.37
N ARG A 27 4.79 8.32 -26.29
CA ARG A 27 4.29 9.67 -26.01
C ARG A 27 4.74 10.67 -27.08
N GLU A 28 6.03 10.70 -27.38
CA GLU A 28 6.60 11.57 -28.42
C GLU A 28 6.00 11.28 -29.80
N GLY A 29 5.81 9.99 -30.12
CA GLY A 29 5.17 9.56 -31.36
C GLY A 29 3.72 10.03 -31.48
N LEU A 30 2.96 9.97 -30.37
CA LEU A 30 1.58 10.47 -30.32
C LEU A 30 1.54 12.00 -30.43
N ASP A 31 2.40 12.71 -29.74
CA ASP A 31 2.50 14.18 -29.79
C ASP A 31 2.89 14.66 -31.20
N TYR A 32 3.83 13.95 -31.85
CA TYR A 32 4.21 14.22 -33.22
C TYR A 32 3.03 14.02 -34.18
N HIS A 33 2.28 12.91 -34.03
CA HIS A 33 1.09 12.61 -34.84
C HIS A 33 0.00 13.65 -34.66
N THR A 34 -0.29 14.06 -33.43
CA THR A 34 -1.31 15.09 -33.14
C THR A 34 -0.94 16.45 -33.67
N THR A 35 0.37 16.80 -33.67
CA THR A 35 0.85 18.10 -34.15
C THR A 35 0.95 18.19 -35.67
N HIS A 36 1.31 17.07 -36.33
CA HIS A 36 1.59 17.08 -37.77
C HIS A 36 0.48 16.47 -38.62
N SER A 37 -0.56 15.89 -38.01
CA SER A 37 -1.73 15.27 -38.67
C SER A 37 -1.38 14.32 -39.83
N ARG A 38 -0.28 13.60 -39.75
CA ARG A 38 0.16 12.66 -40.77
C ARG A 38 -0.31 11.24 -40.45
N GLY A 39 -1.22 10.74 -41.25
CA GLY A 39 -1.76 9.39 -41.15
C GLY A 39 -3.05 9.32 -40.30
N TYR A 40 -3.77 8.22 -40.41
CA TYR A 40 -5.00 7.95 -39.68
C TYR A 40 -4.69 6.95 -38.55
N LEU A 41 -4.75 7.42 -37.30
CA LEU A 41 -4.72 6.54 -36.13
C LEU A 41 -6.16 6.35 -35.64
N PRO A 42 -6.65 5.10 -35.47
CA PRO A 42 -7.94 4.85 -34.87
C PRO A 42 -8.02 5.47 -33.47
N ALA A 43 -9.18 6.05 -33.11
CA ALA A 43 -9.37 6.71 -31.82
C ALA A 43 -9.08 5.78 -30.64
N GLY A 44 -9.47 4.50 -30.73
CA GLY A 44 -9.19 3.50 -29.72
C GLY A 44 -7.69 3.27 -29.48
N LEU A 45 -6.88 3.30 -30.54
CA LEU A 45 -5.41 3.16 -30.40
C LEU A 45 -4.78 4.38 -29.73
N ILE A 46 -5.32 5.58 -30.00
CA ILE A 46 -4.86 6.82 -29.36
C ILE A 46 -5.13 6.77 -27.85
N GLU A 47 -6.31 6.29 -27.44
CA GLU A 47 -6.65 6.12 -26.01
C GLU A 47 -5.78 5.08 -25.35
N GLU A 48 -5.51 3.97 -26.02
CA GLU A 48 -4.64 2.90 -25.51
C GLU A 48 -3.19 3.39 -25.33
N ILE A 49 -2.63 4.11 -26.31
CA ILE A 49 -1.30 4.73 -26.19
C ILE A 49 -1.26 5.74 -25.05
N ARG A 50 -2.30 6.56 -24.88
CA ARG A 50 -2.39 7.49 -23.74
C ARG A 50 -2.39 6.77 -22.40
N ALA A 51 -3.19 5.70 -22.29
CA ALA A 51 -3.24 4.89 -21.07
C ALA A 51 -1.88 4.28 -20.74
N LEU A 52 -1.18 3.73 -21.74
CA LEU A 52 0.16 3.14 -21.56
C LEU A 52 1.26 4.18 -21.27
N SER A 53 1.09 5.42 -21.74
CA SER A 53 2.07 6.50 -21.54
C SER A 53 1.88 7.27 -20.24
N MET A 54 0.78 7.06 -19.51
CA MET A 54 0.60 7.65 -18.18
C MET A 54 1.60 7.05 -17.20
N PRO A 55 2.28 7.89 -16.38
CA PRO A 55 3.10 7.35 -15.30
C PRO A 55 2.22 6.52 -14.35
N PRO A 56 2.71 5.37 -13.88
CA PRO A 56 1.97 4.58 -12.90
C PRO A 56 1.69 5.44 -11.66
N ILE A 57 0.49 5.27 -11.11
CA ILE A 57 0.15 5.94 -9.84
C ILE A 57 1.16 5.48 -8.78
N PRO A 58 1.85 6.37 -8.08
CA PRO A 58 2.77 6.00 -7.01
C PRO A 58 2.09 5.06 -6.00
N TRP A 59 2.81 4.03 -5.58
CA TRP A 59 2.25 3.00 -4.69
C TRP A 59 1.75 3.59 -3.35
N GLU A 60 2.38 4.67 -2.87
CA GLU A 60 1.95 5.39 -1.66
C GLU A 60 0.54 5.98 -1.82
N VAL A 61 0.22 6.49 -3.01
CA VAL A 61 -1.12 7.03 -3.30
C VAL A 61 -2.15 5.90 -3.36
N GLN A 62 -1.78 4.75 -3.92
CA GLN A 62 -2.65 3.57 -3.93
C GLN A 62 -2.88 3.03 -2.52
N LEU A 63 -1.81 2.97 -1.72
CA LEU A 63 -1.88 2.57 -0.31
C LEU A 63 -2.79 3.52 0.48
N GLY A 64 -2.65 4.83 0.29
CA GLY A 64 -3.52 5.82 0.93
C GLY A 64 -5.00 5.62 0.59
N ARG A 65 -5.33 5.37 -0.69
CA ARG A 65 -6.70 5.06 -1.14
C ARG A 65 -7.24 3.80 -0.50
N TRP A 66 -6.43 2.74 -0.46
CA TRP A 66 -6.80 1.49 0.22
C TRP A 66 -7.14 1.71 1.69
N PHE A 67 -6.33 2.50 2.41
CA PHE A 67 -6.63 2.86 3.79
C PHE A 67 -7.90 3.71 3.93
N ASP A 68 -8.17 4.62 3.01
CA ASP A 68 -9.40 5.42 3.01
C ASP A 68 -10.65 4.55 2.80
N GLU A 69 -10.56 3.54 1.95
CA GLU A 69 -11.64 2.59 1.67
C GLU A 69 -11.88 1.61 2.83
N GLN A 70 -10.80 1.03 3.38
CA GLN A 70 -10.92 0.02 4.43
C GLN A 70 -11.20 0.61 5.81
N PHE A 71 -10.71 1.82 6.06
CA PHE A 71 -10.80 2.48 7.37
C PHE A 71 -11.44 3.88 7.25
N PRO A 72 -12.76 3.95 6.95
CA PRO A 72 -13.46 5.23 6.91
C PRO A 72 -13.40 5.94 8.27
N PRO A 73 -13.55 7.27 8.33
CA PRO A 73 -13.55 8.02 9.58
C PRO A 73 -14.56 7.47 10.57
N LEU A 74 -14.16 7.38 11.85
CA LEU A 74 -15.04 6.94 12.92
C LEU A 74 -16.06 8.03 13.24
N GLU A 75 -17.34 7.67 13.23
CA GLU A 75 -18.40 8.57 13.62
C GLU A 75 -18.50 8.69 15.14
N LYS A 76 -18.62 9.94 15.62
CA LYS A 76 -18.86 10.21 17.02
C LYS A 76 -20.36 10.18 17.30
N HIS A 77 -20.78 9.29 18.19
CA HIS A 77 -22.17 9.18 18.63
C HIS A 77 -22.46 10.10 19.81
N ARG A 78 -23.69 10.63 19.85
CA ARG A 78 -24.18 11.42 20.99
C ARG A 78 -24.39 10.50 22.18
N THR A 79 -23.87 10.90 23.33
CA THR A 79 -24.09 10.18 24.59
C THR A 79 -24.42 11.15 25.73
N TYR A 80 -25.31 10.73 26.63
CA TYR A 80 -25.63 11.44 27.85
C TYR A 80 -25.00 10.80 29.10
N VAL A 81 -24.26 9.67 28.91
CA VAL A 81 -23.57 8.98 30.01
C VAL A 81 -22.50 9.86 30.64
N ARG A 82 -21.82 10.65 29.79
CA ARG A 82 -20.89 11.69 30.26
C ARG A 82 -21.41 13.05 29.81
N PRO A 83 -21.82 13.91 30.70
CA PRO A 83 -22.29 15.23 30.35
C PRO A 83 -21.18 16.07 29.70
N SER A 84 -21.56 16.92 28.76
CA SER A 84 -20.63 17.85 28.13
C SER A 84 -20.05 18.80 29.18
N ARG A 85 -18.78 19.21 29.04
CA ARG A 85 -18.13 20.22 29.89
C ARG A 85 -18.94 21.53 29.96
N ARG A 86 -19.71 21.84 28.93
CA ARG A 86 -20.60 23.02 28.88
C ARG A 86 -21.84 22.89 29.73
N GLN A 87 -22.15 21.68 30.23
CA GLN A 87 -23.31 21.48 31.12
C GLN A 87 -23.11 22.14 32.50
N GLY A 88 -21.87 22.35 32.94
CA GLY A 88 -21.57 23.04 34.19
C GLY A 88 -22.14 24.47 34.25
N SER A 89 -22.29 25.18 33.12
CA SER A 89 -22.87 26.51 33.03
C SER A 89 -24.40 26.51 32.91
N THR A 90 -25.03 25.37 32.59
CA THR A 90 -26.48 25.20 32.41
C THR A 90 -26.91 23.84 32.93
N PRO A 91 -26.88 23.59 34.26
CA PRO A 91 -27.07 22.25 34.83
C PRO A 91 -28.45 21.64 34.55
N ASN A 92 -29.46 22.46 34.35
CA ASN A 92 -30.83 22.01 34.07
C ASN A 92 -31.13 21.67 32.61
N ILE A 93 -30.14 21.87 31.70
CA ILE A 93 -30.29 21.58 30.29
C ILE A 93 -29.33 20.42 29.93
N PRO A 94 -29.83 19.19 29.71
CA PRO A 94 -28.97 18.07 29.36
C PRO A 94 -28.30 18.32 28.01
N ARG A 95 -26.98 18.31 27.98
CA ARG A 95 -26.16 18.48 26.78
C ARG A 95 -25.40 17.19 26.49
N PRO A 96 -25.59 16.59 25.32
CA PRO A 96 -24.85 15.38 24.97
C PRO A 96 -23.37 15.65 24.83
N SER A 97 -22.55 14.69 25.20
CA SER A 97 -21.16 14.57 24.78
C SER A 97 -21.08 13.73 23.51
N TYR A 98 -19.97 13.84 22.78
CA TYR A 98 -19.71 13.04 21.61
C TYR A 98 -18.57 12.07 21.92
N MET A 99 -18.81 10.78 21.74
CA MET A 99 -17.83 9.74 22.00
C MET A 99 -17.72 8.81 20.80
N LEU A 100 -16.51 8.32 20.55
CA LEU A 100 -16.28 7.20 19.66
C LEU A 100 -16.76 5.91 20.34
N GLN A 101 -17.30 4.98 19.57
CA GLN A 101 -17.63 3.66 20.09
C GLN A 101 -16.34 2.85 20.27
N GLU A 102 -16.06 2.47 21.50
CA GLU A 102 -14.87 1.71 21.84
C GLU A 102 -14.82 0.34 21.11
N LYS A 103 -15.98 -0.24 20.83
CA LYS A 103 -16.10 -1.49 20.08
C LYS A 103 -15.63 -1.32 18.64
N GLU A 104 -16.01 -0.25 17.96
CA GLU A 104 -15.58 0.06 16.59
C GLU A 104 -14.08 0.32 16.53
N LEU A 105 -13.54 1.04 17.50
CA LEU A 105 -12.12 1.31 17.60
C LEU A 105 -11.32 0.02 17.81
N LYS A 106 -11.75 -0.85 18.71
CA LYS A 106 -11.05 -2.13 19.00
C LYS A 106 -11.17 -3.15 17.88
N SER A 107 -12.20 -3.08 17.05
CA SER A 107 -12.36 -3.99 15.91
C SER A 107 -11.53 -3.59 14.69
N ARG A 108 -10.92 -2.40 14.68
CA ARG A 108 -10.08 -1.93 13.59
C ARG A 108 -8.74 -2.61 13.64
N THR A 109 -8.52 -3.52 12.71
CA THR A 109 -7.23 -4.21 12.54
C THR A 109 -7.10 -4.66 11.09
N PHE A 110 -5.88 -4.87 10.65
CA PHE A 110 -5.57 -5.51 9.38
C PHE A 110 -4.34 -6.41 9.51
N GLY A 111 -4.21 -7.34 8.58
CA GLY A 111 -3.04 -8.18 8.44
C GLY A 111 -2.08 -7.62 7.41
N VAL A 112 -0.79 -7.75 7.66
CA VAL A 112 0.27 -7.44 6.69
C VAL A 112 1.05 -8.72 6.44
N VAL A 113 1.07 -9.16 5.18
CA VAL A 113 1.93 -10.25 4.71
C VAL A 113 3.09 -9.62 3.96
N ILE A 114 4.30 -9.87 4.44
CA ILE A 114 5.52 -9.28 3.90
C ILE A 114 6.34 -10.38 3.27
N ASP A 115 6.66 -10.18 2.00
CA ASP A 115 7.62 -10.98 1.29
C ASP A 115 9.03 -10.69 1.82
N THR A 116 9.70 -11.72 2.32
CA THR A 116 11.08 -11.66 2.80
C THR A 116 12.03 -12.46 1.93
N SER A 117 11.63 -12.74 0.67
CA SER A 117 12.47 -13.40 -0.32
C SER A 117 13.79 -12.66 -0.57
N GLY A 118 14.76 -13.36 -1.14
CA GLY A 118 16.09 -12.80 -1.37
C GLY A 118 16.14 -11.60 -2.33
N SER A 119 15.10 -11.39 -3.14
CA SER A 119 14.94 -10.23 -4.04
C SER A 119 14.56 -8.96 -3.32
N MET A 120 13.83 -9.07 -2.20
CA MET A 120 13.39 -7.93 -1.39
C MET A 120 14.56 -7.32 -0.60
N CYS A 121 14.82 -6.04 -0.84
CA CYS A 121 15.80 -5.28 -0.06
C CYS A 121 15.21 -4.87 1.29
N SER A 122 15.99 -5.01 2.37
CA SER A 122 15.57 -4.61 3.73
C SER A 122 15.14 -3.13 3.83
N ALA A 123 15.74 -2.26 3.01
CA ALA A 123 15.34 -0.86 2.94
C ALA A 123 13.93 -0.67 2.33
N GLN A 124 13.57 -1.46 1.33
CA GLN A 124 12.23 -1.44 0.73
C GLN A 124 11.17 -1.96 1.71
N ILE A 125 11.47 -3.06 2.41
CA ILE A 125 10.60 -3.59 3.47
C ILE A 125 10.40 -2.54 4.56
N GLY A 126 11.48 -1.90 5.02
CA GLY A 126 11.41 -0.85 6.02
C GLY A 126 10.57 0.35 5.59
N LEU A 127 10.70 0.78 4.32
CA LEU A 127 9.92 1.88 3.74
C LEU A 127 8.42 1.53 3.68
N ALA A 128 8.09 0.34 3.19
CA ALA A 128 6.72 -0.12 3.07
C ALA A 128 6.04 -0.30 4.43
N LEU A 129 6.74 -0.89 5.40
CA LEU A 129 6.27 -1.01 6.78
C LEU A 129 6.09 0.34 7.46
N GLY A 130 7.03 1.26 7.27
CA GLY A 130 6.93 2.62 7.80
C GLY A 130 5.73 3.37 7.24
N ALA A 131 5.46 3.23 5.94
CA ALA A 131 4.27 3.80 5.31
C ALA A 131 2.98 3.17 5.86
N ALA A 132 2.90 1.84 5.93
CA ALA A 132 1.75 1.14 6.48
C ALA A 132 1.48 1.54 7.94
N ALA A 133 2.52 1.64 8.77
CA ALA A 133 2.43 2.09 10.15
C ALA A 133 1.92 3.53 10.26
N SER A 134 2.43 4.44 9.42
CA SER A 134 2.00 5.85 9.39
C SER A 134 0.53 6.00 9.02
N TYR A 135 0.07 5.26 7.99
CA TYR A 135 -1.35 5.26 7.62
C TYR A 135 -2.22 4.60 8.69
N ALA A 136 -1.78 3.49 9.31
CA ALA A 136 -2.49 2.84 10.40
C ALA A 136 -2.70 3.80 11.59
N ALA A 137 -1.65 4.51 12.00
CA ALA A 137 -1.73 5.52 13.05
C ALA A 137 -2.68 6.68 12.67
N ALA A 138 -2.61 7.18 11.42
CA ALA A 138 -3.50 8.25 10.93
C ALA A 138 -4.97 7.82 10.86
N LYS A 139 -5.27 6.53 10.75
CA LYS A 139 -6.62 5.96 10.69
C LYS A 139 -7.12 5.39 12.02
N ASP A 140 -6.44 5.66 13.13
CA ASP A 140 -6.79 5.14 14.45
C ASP A 140 -6.91 3.61 14.49
N VAL A 141 -6.00 2.90 13.79
CA VAL A 141 -5.88 1.43 13.85
C VAL A 141 -4.97 1.08 15.03
N PRO A 142 -5.49 0.44 16.09
CA PRO A 142 -4.71 0.22 17.32
C PRO A 142 -3.65 -0.87 17.16
N PHE A 143 -3.93 -1.89 16.35
CA PHE A 143 -3.05 -3.05 16.19
C PHE A 143 -3.06 -3.57 14.76
N VAL A 144 -1.89 -4.01 14.32
CA VAL A 144 -1.64 -4.61 13.00
C VAL A 144 -1.02 -5.97 13.21
N ARG A 145 -1.52 -7.01 12.55
CA ARG A 145 -0.89 -8.33 12.58
C ARG A 145 0.09 -8.46 11.45
N ILE A 146 1.33 -8.84 11.75
CA ILE A 146 2.41 -8.92 10.77
C ILE A 146 2.83 -10.38 10.59
N ILE A 147 2.89 -10.82 9.35
CA ILE A 147 3.40 -12.13 8.96
C ILE A 147 4.51 -11.95 7.94
N PHE A 148 5.66 -12.53 8.23
CA PHE A 148 6.77 -12.66 7.29
C PHE A 148 6.60 -13.94 6.49
N CYS A 149 6.77 -13.85 5.20
CA CYS A 149 6.60 -14.95 4.30
C CYS A 149 7.80 -15.06 3.35
N ASP A 150 8.45 -16.23 3.36
CA ASP A 150 9.43 -16.63 2.37
C ASP A 150 9.00 -17.98 1.75
N ALA A 151 9.59 -19.09 2.16
CA ALA A 151 9.10 -20.44 1.89
C ALA A 151 8.11 -20.91 2.96
N GLU A 152 8.19 -20.35 4.16
CA GLU A 152 7.33 -20.60 5.30
C GLU A 152 6.77 -19.28 5.85
N ALA A 153 5.65 -19.36 6.58
CA ALA A 153 5.06 -18.19 7.21
C ALA A 153 5.49 -18.09 8.66
N THR A 154 6.10 -16.95 9.03
CA THR A 154 6.45 -16.62 10.40
C THR A 154 5.53 -15.53 10.92
N ASP A 155 4.70 -15.85 11.90
CA ASP A 155 3.76 -14.91 12.52
C ASP A 155 4.46 -14.11 13.63
N ALA A 156 4.62 -12.81 13.41
CA ALA A 156 5.16 -11.88 14.41
C ALA A 156 4.09 -11.39 15.42
N GLY A 157 2.82 -11.75 15.19
CA GLY A 157 1.71 -11.37 16.06
C GLY A 157 1.21 -9.94 15.83
N TYR A 158 0.45 -9.44 16.80
CA TYR A 158 -0.07 -8.08 16.78
C TYR A 158 0.94 -7.08 17.30
N MET A 159 1.13 -6.00 16.55
CA MET A 159 1.99 -4.88 16.94
C MET A 159 1.23 -3.56 16.85
N ALA A 160 1.53 -2.62 17.76
CA ALA A 160 1.06 -1.26 17.60
C ALA A 160 1.82 -0.58 16.43
N PRO A 161 1.18 0.31 15.66
CA PRO A 161 1.83 0.99 14.54
C PRO A 161 3.16 1.68 14.91
N GLU A 162 3.25 2.20 16.13
CA GLU A 162 4.44 2.89 16.65
C GLU A 162 5.62 1.93 16.88
N ASP A 163 5.33 0.66 17.17
CA ASP A 163 6.36 -0.37 17.42
C ASP A 163 6.90 -1.00 16.14
N ILE A 164 6.16 -0.90 15.02
CA ILE A 164 6.51 -1.54 13.74
C ILE A 164 7.83 -1.01 13.20
N ALA A 165 8.04 0.31 13.23
CA ALA A 165 9.22 0.96 12.65
C ALA A 165 10.54 0.65 13.38
N GLY A 166 10.49 0.16 14.63
CA GLY A 166 11.67 -0.02 15.46
C GLY A 166 12.01 -1.45 15.86
N ARG A 167 11.11 -2.42 15.64
CA ARG A 167 11.23 -3.77 16.23
C ARG A 167 11.09 -4.92 15.24
N VAL A 168 10.94 -4.66 13.96
CA VAL A 168 10.75 -5.73 12.99
C VAL A 168 12.10 -6.33 12.62
N GLU A 169 12.42 -7.48 13.19
CA GLU A 169 13.52 -8.33 12.74
C GLU A 169 13.03 -9.12 11.50
N ILE A 170 13.63 -8.84 10.36
CA ILE A 170 13.33 -9.54 9.12
C ILE A 170 13.97 -10.91 9.19
N THR A 171 13.15 -11.95 9.34
CA THR A 171 13.58 -13.35 9.30
C THR A 171 13.19 -13.98 7.97
N GLY A 172 14.11 -14.73 7.37
CA GLY A 172 13.91 -15.44 6.12
C GLY A 172 14.71 -14.84 4.96
N ARG A 173 15.11 -15.65 4.01
CA ARG A 173 15.70 -15.32 2.71
C ARG A 173 15.52 -16.50 1.75
N GLY A 174 14.34 -17.15 1.80
CA GLY A 174 14.00 -18.30 0.97
C GLY A 174 13.35 -17.91 -0.36
N GLY A 175 12.55 -18.83 -0.92
CA GLY A 175 11.76 -18.59 -2.11
C GLY A 175 10.53 -17.72 -1.83
N THR A 176 9.84 -17.27 -2.88
CA THR A 176 8.67 -16.39 -2.78
C THR A 176 7.40 -17.21 -2.87
N ILE A 177 6.80 -17.59 -1.75
CA ILE A 177 5.47 -18.22 -1.69
C ILE A 177 4.63 -17.43 -0.67
N LEU A 178 3.67 -16.63 -1.12
CA LEU A 178 2.86 -15.77 -0.25
C LEU A 178 1.63 -16.47 0.35
N GLN A 179 1.17 -17.58 -0.28
CA GLN A 179 -0.02 -18.28 0.13
C GLN A 179 0.01 -18.75 1.61
N PRO A 180 1.12 -19.30 2.13
CA PRO A 180 1.19 -19.70 3.54
C PRO A 180 0.95 -18.54 4.52
N GLY A 181 1.40 -17.34 4.16
CA GLY A 181 1.19 -16.13 4.98
C GLY A 181 -0.27 -15.71 5.02
N ILE A 182 -0.96 -15.74 3.88
CA ILE A 182 -2.40 -15.45 3.80
C ILE A 182 -3.19 -16.52 4.57
N ASP A 183 -2.89 -17.79 4.36
CA ASP A 183 -3.51 -18.92 5.08
C ASP A 183 -3.32 -18.82 6.60
N ALA A 184 -2.16 -18.33 7.05
CA ALA A 184 -1.90 -18.15 8.47
C ALA A 184 -2.78 -17.05 9.08
N LEU A 185 -3.04 -15.95 8.35
CA LEU A 185 -3.98 -14.90 8.76
C LEU A 185 -5.42 -15.43 8.80
N GLU A 186 -5.86 -16.14 7.77
CA GLU A 186 -7.23 -16.65 7.69
C GLU A 186 -7.54 -17.71 8.76
N LYS A 187 -6.55 -18.52 9.12
CA LYS A 187 -6.68 -19.56 10.15
C LYS A 187 -6.55 -19.01 11.57
N ALA A 188 -6.08 -17.79 11.74
CA ALA A 188 -5.88 -17.19 13.04
C ALA A 188 -7.24 -16.84 13.69
N LYS A 189 -7.50 -17.45 14.85
CA LYS A 189 -8.79 -17.30 15.57
C LYS A 189 -9.05 -15.88 16.09
N ASP A 190 -8.00 -15.12 16.29
CA ASP A 190 -8.00 -13.76 16.80
C ASP A 190 -8.01 -12.70 15.70
N PHE A 191 -7.84 -13.11 14.43
CA PHE A 191 -7.97 -12.24 13.27
C PHE A 191 -9.42 -12.26 12.73
N PRO A 192 -10.02 -11.09 12.43
CA PRO A 192 -11.39 -11.05 11.91
C PRO A 192 -11.49 -11.77 10.56
N PRO A 193 -12.50 -12.62 10.33
CA PRO A 193 -12.65 -13.36 9.06
C PRO A 193 -12.78 -12.45 7.81
N SER A 194 -13.24 -11.21 8.01
CA SER A 194 -13.34 -10.18 6.96
C SER A 194 -12.32 -9.07 7.14
N GLY A 195 -11.25 -9.32 7.92
CA GLY A 195 -10.19 -8.34 8.14
C GLY A 195 -9.44 -8.05 6.83
N PRO A 196 -9.16 -6.78 6.52
CA PRO A 196 -8.38 -6.45 5.33
C PRO A 196 -6.95 -6.97 5.44
N ILE A 197 -6.40 -7.44 4.33
CA ILE A 197 -5.04 -7.97 4.23
C ILE A 197 -4.25 -7.12 3.23
N LEU A 198 -3.11 -6.62 3.66
CA LEU A 198 -2.14 -5.91 2.83
C LEU A 198 -0.97 -6.85 2.53
N VAL A 199 -0.70 -7.08 1.26
CA VAL A 199 0.45 -7.88 0.81
C VAL A 199 1.53 -6.96 0.27
N ILE A 200 2.75 -7.11 0.76
CA ILE A 200 3.92 -6.33 0.34
C ILE A 200 4.92 -7.28 -0.31
N THR A 201 5.14 -7.10 -1.61
CA THR A 201 6.06 -7.91 -2.42
C THR A 201 6.67 -7.04 -3.52
N ASP A 202 7.81 -7.41 -4.06
CA ASP A 202 8.42 -6.79 -5.24
C ASP A 202 7.85 -7.34 -6.57
N GLY A 203 6.98 -8.34 -6.52
CA GLY A 203 6.33 -8.94 -7.67
C GLY A 203 7.20 -9.91 -8.47
N TYR A 204 8.38 -10.25 -8.02
CA TYR A 204 9.19 -11.31 -8.60
C TYR A 204 8.78 -12.64 -7.95
N ILE A 205 7.92 -13.39 -8.66
CA ILE A 205 7.41 -14.71 -8.26
C ILE A 205 8.02 -15.79 -9.17
#